data_08b6ecd33555647b6391cc08cbe70574
#
_entry.id   08b6ecd33555647b6391cc08cbe70574
#
_cell.length_a   1.000
_cell.length_b   1.000
_cell.length_c   1.000
_cell.angle_alpha   90.00
_cell.angle_beta   90.00
_cell.angle_gamma   90.00
#
_symmetry.space_group_name_H-M   'P 1'
#
loop_
_entity.id
_entity.type
_entity.pdbx_description
1 polymer ?
#
loop_
_entity_poly.entity_id
_entity_poly.type
_entity_poly.pdbx_seq_one_letter_code
_entity_poly.pdbx_strand_id
1 'polypeptide(L)'
;MMTRKTAARHRALLGAFMLGLGAALPFGAASAGEVTSDQIVRALTPNKPLTRSLSAAQPAAATDPGQTKFVDSVRNRPTRSLSSAERTQIAEITKDKPNIDLEITFDYNSATISRQAAPAVEALGKALSSADLKGATFVVAGHTDSVGSDTFNQDLSERRADTIKRVLVEKYGIAGADLVTVGYGESRLKDPAHPDSGVNRRVQVVNMSDQSAAAK
;
A
#
# COMPACT_ATOMS: atom_id res chain seq x y z
N MET A 1 -43.54 -74.90 -5.45
CA MET A 1 -44.97 -74.88 -5.11
C MET A 1 -45.42 -73.45 -5.15
N MET A 2 -46.20 -73.19 -6.19
CA MET A 2 -47.30 -72.25 -6.29
C MET A 2 -47.01 -70.77 -5.93
N THR A 3 -46.84 -69.94 -6.92
CA THR A 3 -47.87 -69.14 -7.63
C THR A 3 -48.61 -68.13 -6.78
N ARG A 4 -48.51 -66.85 -7.09
CA ARG A 4 -49.55 -66.12 -7.80
C ARG A 4 -49.16 -64.67 -8.11
N LYS A 5 -49.34 -64.33 -9.36
CA LYS A 5 -49.48 -63.00 -9.97
C LYS A 5 -50.61 -62.20 -9.29
N THR A 6 -50.48 -60.91 -9.24
CA THR A 6 -51.58 -60.02 -9.63
C THR A 6 -51.00 -58.67 -10.10
N ALA A 7 -51.47 -58.34 -11.30
CA ALA A 7 -51.25 -57.08 -11.95
C ALA A 7 -52.41 -56.09 -11.61
N ALA A 8 -52.17 -54.84 -11.80
CA ALA A 8 -53.06 -53.77 -12.31
C ALA A 8 -52.84 -52.48 -11.50
N ARG A 9 -52.82 -51.31 -11.96
CA ARG A 9 -53.35 -50.59 -13.13
C ARG A 9 -52.88 -49.13 -13.06
N HIS A 10 -52.51 -48.65 -14.17
CA HIS A 10 -52.38 -47.24 -14.61
C HIS A 10 -53.15 -46.19 -13.82
N ARG A 11 -52.44 -45.07 -13.50
CA ARG A 11 -53.04 -43.73 -13.65
C ARG A 11 -51.92 -42.74 -13.95
N ALA A 12 -51.94 -42.26 -15.20
CA ALA A 12 -51.20 -41.10 -15.63
C ALA A 12 -51.75 -39.83 -14.97
N LEU A 13 -50.90 -38.97 -14.48
CA LEU A 13 -51.20 -37.59 -14.17
C LEU A 13 -50.09 -36.73 -14.74
N LEU A 14 -50.41 -36.03 -15.82
CA LEU A 14 -49.65 -34.90 -16.35
C LEU A 14 -49.51 -33.83 -15.23
N GLY A 15 -48.32 -33.48 -14.89
CA GLY A 15 -48.00 -32.35 -14.05
C GLY A 15 -46.98 -31.47 -14.76
N ALA A 16 -47.34 -30.27 -15.04
CA ALA A 16 -46.66 -29.26 -15.86
C ALA A 16 -45.21 -28.99 -15.41
N PHE A 17 -44.28 -29.02 -16.35
CA PHE A 17 -42.89 -28.62 -16.21
C PHE A 17 -42.81 -27.09 -16.25
N MET A 18 -42.75 -26.45 -15.09
CA MET A 18 -42.38 -25.04 -14.97
C MET A 18 -40.88 -24.94 -15.11
N LEU A 19 -40.43 -24.46 -16.26
CA LEU A 19 -39.05 -24.06 -16.54
C LEU A 19 -38.76 -22.78 -15.75
N GLY A 20 -38.25 -22.91 -14.53
CA GLY A 20 -37.67 -21.80 -13.79
C GLY A 20 -36.29 -21.44 -14.38
N LEU A 21 -36.25 -20.41 -15.20
CA LEU A 21 -35.04 -19.79 -15.69
C LEU A 21 -34.34 -19.08 -14.52
N GLY A 22 -33.55 -19.81 -13.74
CA GLY A 22 -32.69 -19.27 -12.71
C GLY A 22 -31.57 -18.48 -13.38
N ALA A 23 -31.68 -17.17 -13.40
CA ALA A 23 -30.55 -16.29 -13.72
C ALA A 23 -29.47 -16.48 -12.65
N ALA A 24 -28.47 -17.30 -12.95
CA ALA A 24 -27.24 -17.34 -12.19
C ALA A 24 -26.51 -16.01 -12.41
N LEU A 25 -26.62 -15.11 -11.42
CA LEU A 25 -25.74 -13.97 -11.32
C LEU A 25 -24.30 -14.51 -11.16
N PRO A 26 -23.34 -14.08 -11.99
CA PRO A 26 -21.97 -14.44 -11.74
C PRO A 26 -21.58 -13.77 -10.42
N PHE A 27 -21.35 -14.56 -9.38
CA PHE A 27 -20.56 -14.13 -8.24
C PHE A 27 -19.19 -13.77 -8.82
N GLY A 28 -18.99 -12.48 -9.08
CA GLY A 28 -17.66 -11.95 -9.36
C GLY A 28 -16.79 -12.31 -8.20
N ALA A 29 -15.84 -13.22 -8.39
CA ALA A 29 -14.74 -13.41 -7.50
C ALA A 29 -14.12 -12.02 -7.32
N ALA A 30 -14.25 -11.44 -6.12
CA ALA A 30 -13.46 -10.30 -5.73
C ALA A 30 -12.00 -10.77 -5.77
N SER A 31 -11.36 -10.59 -6.91
CA SER A 31 -9.93 -10.61 -7.02
C SER A 31 -9.45 -9.63 -5.96
N ALA A 32 -8.64 -10.08 -5.00
CA ALA A 32 -7.91 -9.20 -4.09
C ALA A 32 -7.18 -8.20 -5.00
N GLY A 33 -7.74 -6.97 -5.10
CA GLY A 33 -7.48 -6.08 -6.22
C GLY A 33 -6.04 -5.62 -6.16
N GLU A 34 -5.33 -5.88 -7.23
CA GLU A 34 -4.05 -5.27 -7.52
C GLU A 34 -4.20 -3.74 -7.33
N VAL A 35 -3.36 -3.16 -6.47
CA VAL A 35 -3.45 -1.73 -6.15
C VAL A 35 -3.19 -0.93 -7.42
N THR A 36 -4.12 -0.07 -7.81
CA THR A 36 -4.02 0.74 -9.02
C THR A 36 -3.30 2.08 -8.76
N SER A 37 -2.73 2.68 -9.81
CA SER A 37 -2.12 4.01 -9.72
C SER A 37 -3.10 5.07 -9.19
N ASP A 38 -4.36 5.03 -9.60
CA ASP A 38 -5.39 5.98 -9.15
C ASP A 38 -5.70 5.84 -7.65
N GLN A 39 -5.69 4.61 -7.13
CA GLN A 39 -5.84 4.38 -5.69
C GLN A 39 -4.67 4.96 -4.92
N ILE A 40 -3.44 4.80 -5.43
CA ILE A 40 -2.23 5.36 -4.82
C ILE A 40 -2.28 6.89 -4.85
N VAL A 41 -2.64 7.49 -5.99
CA VAL A 41 -2.79 8.95 -6.11
C VAL A 41 -3.78 9.47 -5.07
N ARG A 42 -4.97 8.86 -4.97
CA ARG A 42 -5.99 9.27 -3.98
C ARG A 42 -5.49 9.15 -2.54
N ALA A 43 -4.78 8.06 -2.22
CA ALA A 43 -4.26 7.83 -0.88
C ALA A 43 -3.15 8.81 -0.49
N LEU A 44 -2.33 9.22 -1.46
CA LEU A 44 -1.20 10.13 -1.26
C LEU A 44 -1.55 11.60 -1.46
N THR A 45 -2.71 11.91 -2.08
CA THR A 45 -3.15 13.30 -2.23
C THR A 45 -3.72 13.79 -0.89
N PRO A 46 -3.25 14.91 -0.34
CA PRO A 46 -3.83 15.49 0.86
C PRO A 46 -5.33 15.79 0.66
N ASN A 47 -6.18 15.30 1.55
CA ASN A 47 -7.61 15.57 1.50
C ASN A 47 -7.85 17.08 1.62
N LYS A 48 -8.28 17.74 0.54
CA LYS A 48 -8.86 19.07 0.63
C LYS A 48 -10.18 18.93 1.38
N PRO A 49 -10.38 19.56 2.54
CA PRO A 49 -11.70 19.59 3.15
C PRO A 49 -12.64 20.25 2.16
N LEU A 50 -13.70 19.56 1.76
CA LEU A 50 -14.81 20.13 0.99
C LEU A 50 -15.61 21.04 1.92
N THR A 51 -15.03 22.17 2.32
CA THR A 51 -15.75 23.20 3.06
C THR A 51 -16.57 24.04 2.09
N ARG A 52 -17.74 23.54 1.78
CA ARG A 52 -18.86 24.35 1.34
C ARG A 52 -19.63 24.79 2.59
N SER A 53 -18.97 25.55 3.45
CA SER A 53 -19.62 26.20 4.57
C SER A 53 -18.79 27.41 4.97
N LEU A 54 -19.45 28.55 5.01
CA LEU A 54 -18.99 29.83 5.59
C LEU A 54 -18.76 29.62 7.10
N SER A 55 -17.63 29.08 7.47
CA SER A 55 -17.19 29.06 8.86
C SER A 55 -15.69 29.22 8.89
N ALA A 56 -15.25 30.15 9.71
CA ALA A 56 -13.90 30.65 9.92
C ALA A 56 -12.77 29.70 9.42
N ALA A 57 -11.94 30.23 8.54
CA ALA A 57 -10.73 29.60 8.07
C ALA A 57 -9.93 29.05 9.26
N GLN A 58 -9.96 27.74 9.47
CA GLN A 58 -9.00 27.07 10.33
C GLN A 58 -7.65 27.25 9.63
N PRO A 59 -6.65 27.87 10.27
CA PRO A 59 -5.37 28.08 9.62
C PRO A 59 -4.86 26.70 9.17
N ALA A 60 -4.53 26.58 7.89
CA ALA A 60 -3.76 25.44 7.38
C ALA A 60 -2.60 25.25 8.35
N ALA A 61 -2.44 24.04 8.88
CA ALA A 61 -1.35 23.72 9.81
C ALA A 61 -0.06 24.19 9.14
N ALA A 62 0.51 25.27 9.65
CA ALA A 62 1.75 25.81 9.11
C ALA A 62 2.81 24.72 9.25
N THR A 63 3.45 24.37 8.16
CA THR A 63 4.59 23.44 8.17
C THR A 63 5.60 23.96 9.19
N ASP A 64 5.93 23.14 10.17
CA ASP A 64 6.98 23.48 11.12
C ASP A 64 8.31 23.64 10.35
N PRO A 65 8.92 24.84 10.35
CA PRO A 65 10.18 25.08 9.67
C PRO A 65 11.31 24.11 10.12
N GLY A 66 11.20 23.59 11.35
CA GLY A 66 12.11 22.57 11.88
C GLY A 66 11.94 21.23 11.16
N GLN A 67 10.70 20.83 10.89
CA GLN A 67 10.42 19.60 10.13
C GLN A 67 10.94 19.70 8.69
N THR A 68 10.71 20.81 7.99
CA THR A 68 11.21 21.01 6.64
C THR A 68 12.74 20.93 6.59
N LYS A 69 13.43 21.66 7.47
CA LYS A 69 14.90 21.59 7.57
C LYS A 69 15.41 20.18 7.87
N PHE A 70 14.72 19.45 8.74
CA PHE A 70 15.09 18.08 9.05
C PHE A 70 14.92 17.17 7.82
N VAL A 71 13.77 17.22 7.13
CA VAL A 71 13.54 16.44 5.91
C VAL A 71 14.59 16.76 4.85
N ASP A 72 14.92 18.05 4.66
CA ASP A 72 15.97 18.46 3.73
C ASP A 72 17.36 17.93 4.12
N SER A 73 17.65 17.81 5.41
CA SER A 73 18.93 17.28 5.91
C SER A 73 19.10 15.78 5.65
N VAL A 74 18.00 15.03 5.55
CA VAL A 74 18.02 13.58 5.27
C VAL A 74 17.81 13.25 3.80
N ARG A 75 17.45 14.22 2.97
CA ARG A 75 17.40 14.07 1.50
C ARG A 75 18.77 13.65 0.97
N ASN A 76 18.78 12.82 -0.04
CA ASN A 76 19.99 12.31 -0.70
C ASN A 76 20.97 11.54 0.20
N ARG A 77 20.62 11.28 1.46
CA ARG A 77 21.43 10.43 2.35
C ARG A 77 21.11 8.96 2.08
N PRO A 78 22.13 8.09 2.14
CA PRO A 78 21.91 6.64 2.14
C PRO A 78 21.06 6.22 3.35
N THR A 79 20.09 5.34 3.16
CA THR A 79 19.18 4.86 4.20
C THR A 79 19.92 4.35 5.45
N ARG A 80 20.99 3.58 5.23
CA ARG A 80 21.87 3.04 6.30
C ARG A 80 22.62 4.09 7.10
N SER A 81 22.68 5.35 6.65
CA SER A 81 23.32 6.43 7.39
C SER A 81 22.41 7.11 8.40
N LEU A 82 21.12 6.74 8.43
CA LEU A 82 20.17 7.29 9.38
C LEU A 82 20.36 6.65 10.76
N SER A 83 20.52 7.48 11.77
CA SER A 83 20.54 7.04 13.17
C SER A 83 19.15 6.58 13.63
N SER A 84 19.09 5.83 14.72
CA SER A 84 17.82 5.43 15.35
C SER A 84 16.94 6.64 15.69
N ALA A 85 17.54 7.71 16.20
CA ALA A 85 16.83 8.95 16.53
C ALA A 85 16.21 9.62 15.29
N GLU A 86 16.95 9.70 14.18
CA GLU A 86 16.45 10.24 12.92
C GLU A 86 15.32 9.38 12.36
N ARG A 87 15.42 8.06 12.41
CA ARG A 87 14.32 7.16 12.01
C ARG A 87 13.07 7.38 12.84
N THR A 88 13.23 7.53 14.16
CA THR A 88 12.10 7.86 15.06
C THR A 88 11.49 9.22 14.70
N GLN A 89 12.31 10.22 14.45
CA GLN A 89 11.82 11.55 14.05
C GLN A 89 11.08 11.51 12.71
N ILE A 90 11.58 10.79 11.70
CA ILE A 90 10.86 10.57 10.43
C ILE A 90 9.49 9.95 10.71
N ALA A 91 9.42 8.94 11.56
CA ALA A 91 8.18 8.27 11.87
C ALA A 91 7.16 9.18 12.56
N GLU A 92 7.59 10.05 13.47
CA GLU A 92 6.69 11.02 14.11
C GLU A 92 6.17 12.07 13.11
N ILE A 93 7.03 12.59 12.23
CA ILE A 93 6.64 13.56 11.21
C ILE A 93 5.66 12.96 10.18
N THR A 94 5.78 11.65 9.90
CA THR A 94 4.96 10.95 8.90
C THR A 94 3.63 10.44 9.42
N LYS A 95 3.42 10.41 10.73
CA LYS A 95 2.32 9.71 11.40
C LYS A 95 0.93 10.09 10.87
N ASP A 96 0.70 11.39 10.68
CA ASP A 96 -0.61 11.92 10.30
C ASP A 96 -0.66 12.41 8.83
N LYS A 97 0.36 12.05 8.06
CA LYS A 97 0.43 12.45 6.64
C LYS A 97 -0.24 11.43 5.73
N PRO A 98 -0.70 11.87 4.53
CA PRO A 98 -1.25 10.96 3.53
C PRO A 98 -0.26 9.84 3.21
N ASN A 99 -0.70 8.60 3.33
CA ASN A 99 0.16 7.44 3.16
C ASN A 99 -0.59 6.24 2.56
N ILE A 100 0.19 5.30 2.04
CA ILE A 100 -0.31 4.01 1.58
C ILE A 100 0.68 2.91 1.94
N ASP A 101 0.16 1.79 2.41
CA ASP A 101 0.91 0.55 2.59
C ASP A 101 0.77 -0.31 1.33
N LEU A 102 1.88 -0.67 0.74
CA LEU A 102 1.94 -1.55 -0.43
C LEU A 102 2.56 -2.89 -0.02
N GLU A 103 1.87 -3.96 -0.33
CA GLU A 103 2.41 -5.31 -0.18
C GLU A 103 3.35 -5.60 -1.36
N ILE A 104 4.59 -5.12 -1.25
CA ILE A 104 5.63 -5.38 -2.24
C ILE A 104 6.44 -6.58 -1.76
N THR A 105 6.23 -7.71 -2.43
CA THR A 105 6.98 -8.92 -2.13
C THR A 105 8.38 -8.87 -2.75
N PHE A 106 9.34 -9.40 -2.00
CA PHE A 106 10.73 -9.56 -2.44
C PHE A 106 11.09 -11.04 -2.43
N ASP A 107 12.11 -11.42 -3.15
CA ASP A 107 12.65 -12.78 -3.09
C ASP A 107 13.12 -13.08 -1.66
N TYR A 108 13.14 -14.37 -1.30
CA TYR A 108 13.50 -14.80 0.05
C TYR A 108 14.87 -14.26 0.48
N ASN A 109 14.95 -13.69 1.68
CA ASN A 109 16.16 -13.04 2.23
C ASN A 109 16.82 -12.00 1.29
N SER A 110 16.05 -11.37 0.41
CA SER A 110 16.55 -10.50 -0.64
C SER A 110 15.86 -9.14 -0.62
N ALA A 111 16.49 -8.18 -1.26
CA ALA A 111 15.90 -6.90 -1.65
C ALA A 111 15.54 -6.89 -3.16
N THR A 112 15.63 -8.01 -3.85
CA THR A 112 15.17 -8.14 -5.24
C THR A 112 13.65 -8.19 -5.28
N ILE A 113 13.03 -7.28 -6.03
CA ILE A 113 11.57 -7.23 -6.18
C ILE A 113 11.13 -8.47 -6.94
N SER A 114 10.18 -9.22 -6.36
CA SER A 114 9.64 -10.42 -7.00
C SER A 114 8.82 -10.06 -8.25
N ARG A 115 8.65 -11.01 -9.16
CA ARG A 115 7.80 -10.82 -10.35
C ARG A 115 6.36 -10.47 -9.98
N GLN A 116 5.86 -11.00 -8.89
CA GLN A 116 4.50 -10.75 -8.40
C GLN A 116 4.29 -9.32 -7.93
N ALA A 117 5.36 -8.65 -7.45
CA ALA A 117 5.29 -7.27 -6.99
C ALA A 117 5.49 -6.25 -8.13
N ALA A 118 5.90 -6.69 -9.32
CA ALA A 118 6.16 -5.77 -10.44
C ALA A 118 4.97 -4.86 -10.77
N PRO A 119 3.71 -5.33 -10.82
CA PRO A 119 2.55 -4.46 -11.06
C PRO A 119 2.34 -3.40 -9.98
N ALA A 120 2.53 -3.74 -8.70
CA ALA A 120 2.39 -2.78 -7.60
C ALA A 120 3.46 -1.67 -7.67
N VAL A 121 4.70 -2.04 -8.03
CA VAL A 121 5.79 -1.07 -8.23
C VAL A 121 5.54 -0.20 -9.47
N GLU A 122 4.98 -0.78 -10.53
CA GLU A 122 4.57 -0.02 -11.72
C GLU A 122 3.45 0.97 -11.39
N ALA A 123 2.42 0.54 -10.66
CA ALA A 123 1.34 1.41 -10.22
C ALA A 123 1.87 2.56 -9.35
N LEU A 124 2.81 2.27 -8.43
CA LEU A 124 3.47 3.29 -7.62
C LEU A 124 4.24 4.28 -8.48
N GLY A 125 5.07 3.81 -9.41
CA GLY A 125 5.84 4.67 -10.30
C GLY A 125 4.96 5.61 -11.14
N LYS A 126 3.87 5.08 -11.72
CA LYS A 126 2.88 5.88 -12.46
C LYS A 126 2.20 6.92 -11.56
N ALA A 127 1.80 6.52 -10.35
CA ALA A 127 1.15 7.41 -9.41
C ALA A 127 2.06 8.59 -9.02
N LEU A 128 3.30 8.32 -8.61
CA LEU A 128 4.24 9.37 -8.19
C LEU A 128 4.68 10.28 -9.35
N SER A 129 4.58 9.81 -10.60
CA SER A 129 4.84 10.60 -11.81
C SER A 129 3.63 11.40 -12.29
N SER A 130 2.44 11.21 -11.68
CA SER A 130 1.22 11.91 -12.05
C SER A 130 1.32 13.42 -11.80
N ALA A 131 0.50 14.20 -12.50
CA ALA A 131 0.47 15.66 -12.33
C ALA A 131 0.15 16.08 -10.88
N ASP A 132 -0.69 15.29 -10.18
CA ASP A 132 -1.15 15.57 -8.81
C ASP A 132 -0.04 15.38 -7.76
N LEU A 133 0.94 14.52 -8.03
CA LEU A 133 1.99 14.16 -7.08
C LEU A 133 3.41 14.56 -7.53
N LYS A 134 3.55 15.05 -8.75
CA LYS A 134 4.85 15.45 -9.31
C LYS A 134 5.49 16.57 -8.51
N GLY A 135 6.76 16.38 -8.13
CA GLY A 135 7.52 17.36 -7.35
C GLY A 135 7.23 17.35 -5.85
N ALA A 136 6.35 16.45 -5.40
CA ALA A 136 6.17 16.21 -3.98
C ALA A 136 7.35 15.40 -3.41
N THR A 137 7.61 15.55 -2.12
CA THR A 137 8.60 14.74 -1.39
C THR A 137 7.90 13.56 -0.74
N PHE A 138 8.47 12.37 -0.91
CA PHE A 138 7.93 11.14 -0.34
C PHE A 138 8.93 10.47 0.61
N VAL A 139 8.42 9.89 1.68
CA VAL A 139 9.15 8.90 2.49
C VAL A 139 8.77 7.51 1.98
N VAL A 140 9.76 6.69 1.65
CA VAL A 140 9.61 5.28 1.29
C VAL A 140 10.17 4.46 2.44
N ALA A 141 9.29 3.84 3.21
CA ALA A 141 9.63 3.10 4.41
C ALA A 141 9.53 1.59 4.19
N GLY A 142 10.61 0.86 4.43
CA GLY A 142 10.64 -0.60 4.42
C GLY A 142 10.32 -1.16 5.81
N HIS A 143 9.53 -2.24 5.83
CA HIS A 143 9.18 -2.98 7.05
C HIS A 143 9.38 -4.48 6.85
N THR A 144 9.69 -5.18 7.94
CA THR A 144 9.72 -6.65 8.01
C THR A 144 8.70 -7.15 9.02
N ASP A 145 8.48 -8.45 9.04
CA ASP A 145 7.93 -9.14 10.20
C ASP A 145 9.03 -9.33 11.27
N SER A 146 8.69 -10.00 12.37
CA SER A 146 9.61 -10.26 13.49
C SER A 146 10.43 -11.55 13.33
N VAL A 147 10.42 -12.16 12.15
CA VAL A 147 11.21 -13.38 11.92
C VAL A 147 12.68 -13.00 11.64
N GLY A 148 13.57 -13.44 12.50
CA GLY A 148 15.01 -13.14 12.40
C GLY A 148 15.52 -12.31 13.56
N SER A 149 16.67 -11.64 13.38
CA SER A 149 17.19 -10.71 14.36
C SER A 149 16.87 -9.27 13.98
N ASP A 150 16.70 -8.40 14.96
CA ASP A 150 16.46 -6.97 14.80
C ASP A 150 17.46 -6.33 13.81
N THR A 151 18.75 -6.65 13.97
CA THR A 151 19.82 -6.12 13.11
C THR A 151 19.65 -6.58 11.67
N PHE A 152 19.30 -7.85 11.46
CA PHE A 152 19.07 -8.40 10.14
C PHE A 152 17.82 -7.74 9.49
N ASN A 153 16.73 -7.63 10.24
CA ASN A 153 15.49 -7.02 9.78
C ASN A 153 15.65 -5.53 9.49
N GLN A 154 16.47 -4.83 10.30
CA GLN A 154 16.81 -3.43 10.04
C GLN A 154 17.56 -3.29 8.71
N ASP A 155 18.66 -4.03 8.49
CA ASP A 155 19.40 -3.98 7.22
C ASP A 155 18.56 -4.41 6.01
N LEU A 156 17.74 -5.45 6.15
CA LEU A 156 16.87 -5.93 5.09
C LEU A 156 15.84 -4.87 4.67
N SER A 157 15.22 -4.21 5.64
CA SER A 157 14.22 -3.17 5.38
C SER A 157 14.84 -1.94 4.71
N GLU A 158 16.05 -1.55 5.09
CA GLU A 158 16.81 -0.47 4.46
C GLU A 158 17.12 -0.79 2.99
N ARG A 159 17.67 -1.97 2.72
CA ARG A 159 17.96 -2.41 1.34
C ARG A 159 16.72 -2.49 0.47
N ARG A 160 15.58 -2.90 1.01
CA ARG A 160 14.31 -2.95 0.29
C ARG A 160 13.81 -1.55 -0.07
N ALA A 161 13.83 -0.61 0.88
CA ALA A 161 13.49 0.79 0.61
C ALA A 161 14.39 1.42 -0.46
N ASP A 162 15.72 1.18 -0.39
CA ASP A 162 16.68 1.66 -1.39
C ASP A 162 16.44 1.05 -2.78
N THR A 163 16.02 -0.22 -2.85
CA THR A 163 15.69 -0.86 -4.13
C THR A 163 14.47 -0.22 -4.76
N ILE A 164 13.42 0.06 -3.98
CA ILE A 164 12.24 0.78 -4.49
C ILE A 164 12.64 2.17 -4.98
N LYS A 165 13.39 2.95 -4.20
CA LYS A 165 13.91 4.26 -4.64
C LYS A 165 14.64 4.17 -5.96
N ARG A 166 15.58 3.22 -6.10
CA ARG A 166 16.34 3.04 -7.32
C ARG A 166 15.44 2.77 -8.52
N VAL A 167 14.48 1.87 -8.40
CA VAL A 167 13.52 1.57 -9.48
C VAL A 167 12.69 2.80 -9.85
N LEU A 168 12.22 3.56 -8.86
CA LEU A 168 11.44 4.78 -9.10
C LEU A 168 12.26 5.85 -9.84
N VAL A 169 13.53 6.00 -9.48
CA VAL A 169 14.43 6.94 -10.17
C VAL A 169 14.76 6.47 -11.59
N GLU A 170 15.20 5.22 -11.75
CA GLU A 170 15.71 4.69 -13.02
C GLU A 170 14.61 4.47 -14.06
N LYS A 171 13.46 3.96 -13.66
CA LYS A 171 12.38 3.60 -14.60
C LYS A 171 11.32 4.69 -14.78
N TYR A 172 11.07 5.49 -13.75
CA TYR A 172 9.96 6.47 -13.76
C TYR A 172 10.45 7.92 -13.72
N GLY A 173 11.78 8.14 -13.66
CA GLY A 173 12.38 9.48 -13.74
C GLY A 173 12.04 10.36 -12.53
N ILE A 174 11.67 9.78 -11.40
CA ILE A 174 11.40 10.53 -10.17
C ILE A 174 12.72 11.03 -9.63
N ALA A 175 12.79 12.31 -9.26
CA ALA A 175 14.03 12.88 -8.74
C ALA A 175 14.42 12.19 -7.42
N GLY A 176 15.66 11.72 -7.33
CA GLY A 176 16.15 11.03 -6.14
C GLY A 176 16.08 11.87 -4.87
N ALA A 177 16.13 13.20 -5.01
CA ALA A 177 15.94 14.16 -3.91
C ALA A 177 14.51 14.21 -3.37
N ASP A 178 13.52 13.80 -4.18
CA ASP A 178 12.12 13.75 -3.77
C ASP A 178 11.78 12.44 -3.02
N LEU A 179 12.74 11.53 -2.90
CA LEU A 179 12.56 10.23 -2.25
C LEU A 179 13.51 10.09 -1.06
N VAL A 180 12.97 10.20 0.15
CA VAL A 180 13.65 9.86 1.40
C VAL A 180 13.37 8.39 1.74
N THR A 181 14.41 7.57 1.87
CA THR A 181 14.26 6.15 2.24
C THR A 181 14.56 5.92 3.71
N VAL A 182 13.80 5.04 4.35
CA VAL A 182 13.98 4.64 5.74
C VAL A 182 13.67 3.15 5.91
N GLY A 183 14.46 2.44 6.70
CA GLY A 183 14.17 1.09 7.15
C GLY A 183 13.74 1.10 8.60
N TYR A 184 12.66 0.43 8.91
CA TYR A 184 12.18 0.26 10.29
C TYR A 184 12.35 -1.17 10.80
N GLY A 185 12.77 -2.11 9.93
CA GLY A 185 12.81 -3.51 10.33
C GLY A 185 11.47 -3.95 10.89
N GLU A 186 11.51 -4.63 12.02
CA GLU A 186 10.36 -5.08 12.80
C GLU A 186 9.90 -4.09 13.87
N SER A 187 10.60 -2.96 14.05
CA SER A 187 10.29 -2.00 15.13
C SER A 187 8.93 -1.31 14.99
N ARG A 188 8.30 -1.40 13.81
CA ARG A 188 7.00 -0.79 13.51
C ARG A 188 6.09 -1.77 12.77
N LEU A 189 5.64 -2.79 13.50
CA LEU A 189 4.69 -3.78 12.99
C LEU A 189 3.33 -3.11 12.71
N LYS A 190 2.69 -3.52 11.62
CA LYS A 190 1.30 -3.15 11.31
C LYS A 190 0.31 -3.93 12.16
N ASP A 191 0.62 -5.21 12.41
CA ASP A 191 -0.11 -6.11 13.29
C ASP A 191 0.80 -6.62 14.40
N PRO A 192 0.89 -5.90 15.55
CA PRO A 192 1.69 -6.34 16.68
C PRO A 192 1.15 -7.60 17.38
N ALA A 193 -0.14 -7.94 17.17
CA ALA A 193 -0.73 -9.15 17.74
C ALA A 193 -0.24 -10.41 17.02
N HIS A 194 0.12 -10.28 15.74
CA HIS A 194 0.69 -11.35 14.92
C HIS A 194 2.01 -10.86 14.30
N PRO A 195 3.10 -10.82 15.07
CA PRO A 195 4.34 -10.15 14.67
C PRO A 195 5.04 -10.81 13.47
N ASP A 196 4.83 -12.10 13.25
CA ASP A 196 5.32 -12.92 12.13
C ASP A 196 4.42 -12.85 10.87
N SER A 197 3.28 -12.15 10.96
CA SER A 197 2.31 -12.06 9.86
C SER A 197 2.89 -11.36 8.61
N GLY A 198 2.48 -11.86 7.44
CA GLY A 198 2.82 -11.29 6.14
C GLY A 198 2.44 -9.81 5.98
N VAL A 199 1.40 -9.34 6.65
CA VAL A 199 0.95 -7.93 6.59
C VAL A 199 2.00 -6.96 7.13
N ASN A 200 2.95 -7.45 7.94
CA ASN A 200 4.07 -6.66 8.46
C ASN A 200 5.16 -6.44 7.39
N ARG A 201 5.28 -7.36 6.41
CA ARG A 201 6.23 -7.25 5.29
C ARG A 201 5.67 -6.33 4.21
N ARG A 202 5.90 -5.03 4.34
CA ARG A 202 5.33 -4.01 3.46
C ARG A 202 6.31 -2.90 3.14
N VAL A 203 6.00 -2.14 2.12
CA VAL A 203 6.58 -0.82 1.85
C VAL A 203 5.50 0.21 2.07
N GLN A 204 5.73 1.15 2.97
CA GLN A 204 4.87 2.29 3.20
C GLN A 204 5.41 3.49 2.42
N VAL A 205 4.53 4.20 1.72
CA VAL A 205 4.86 5.46 1.07
C VAL A 205 4.05 6.57 1.70
N VAL A 206 4.71 7.65 2.09
CA VAL A 206 4.10 8.79 2.76
C VAL A 206 4.40 10.06 1.98
N ASN A 207 3.39 10.85 1.68
CA ASN A 207 3.57 12.16 1.05
C ASN A 207 3.90 13.21 2.13
N MET A 208 5.07 13.82 2.02
CA MET A 208 5.55 14.84 2.95
C MET A 208 5.07 16.25 2.61
N SER A 209 4.49 16.44 1.42
CA SER A 209 4.00 17.75 0.99
C SER A 209 2.82 18.19 1.83
N ASP A 210 2.83 19.44 2.25
CA ASP A 210 1.68 20.05 2.90
C ASP A 210 0.62 20.44 1.89
N GLN A 211 -0.63 20.56 2.35
CA GLN A 211 -1.79 20.89 1.53
C GLN A 211 -1.68 22.21 0.74
N SER A 212 -0.68 23.03 1.02
CA SER A 212 -0.51 24.36 0.40
C SER A 212 0.27 24.34 -0.92
N ALA A 213 1.03 23.30 -1.21
CA ALA A 213 1.92 23.24 -2.39
C ALA A 213 1.22 22.85 -3.71
N ALA A 214 0.01 22.31 -3.66
CA ALA A 214 -0.74 21.81 -4.83
C ALA A 214 -1.58 22.90 -5.54
N ALA A 215 -1.41 24.18 -5.23
CA ALA A 215 -2.15 25.30 -5.81
C ALA A 215 -1.20 26.35 -6.43
N LYS A 216 -0.42 25.93 -7.45
CA LYS A 216 0.25 26.86 -8.37
C LYS A 216 0.01 26.42 -9.80
#